data_d1f6c6891809f0486b9e17cff5d4ae94
#
_entry.id   d1f6c6891809f0486b9e17cff5d4ae94
#
_cell.length_a   1.000
_cell.length_b   1.000
_cell.length_c   1.000
_cell.angle_alpha   90.00
_cell.angle_beta   90.00
_cell.angle_gamma   90.00
#
_symmetry.space_group_name_H-M   'P 1'
#
loop_
_entity.id
_entity.type
_entity.pdbx_description
1 polymer ?
#
loop_
_entity_poly.entity_id
_entity_poly.type
_entity_poly.pdbx_seq_one_letter_code
_entity_poly.pdbx_strand_id
1 'polypeptide(L)'
;MVAELCELNRNMMLSVDVIPVPTDEAVREVENRLLGVETNITNWQRKQNQNNNFSAVIPYDLEQQRKESKEFLDDLTTRDQRMMFAVLTMVHTADTKEQLDNDTEALLTTARKHLCQFAVLKYQQMDGLNTALPFGVRKIDALRTLTTESLAVFIPFRVQEIYHKDGVYY
;
A
#
# COMPACT_ATOMS: atom_id res chain seq x y z
N MET A 1 9.21 -3.39 7.94
CA MET A 1 7.82 -3.49 8.43
C MET A 1 7.32 -4.94 8.46
N VAL A 2 7.07 -5.60 7.31
CA VAL A 2 6.49 -6.98 7.30
C VAL A 2 7.33 -7.94 8.13
N ALA A 3 8.65 -7.95 7.97
CA ALA A 3 9.55 -8.77 8.75
C ALA A 3 9.43 -8.51 10.28
N GLU A 4 9.34 -7.25 10.71
CA GLU A 4 9.20 -6.89 12.13
C GLU A 4 7.82 -7.29 12.68
N LEU A 5 6.77 -7.18 11.85
CA LEU A 5 5.44 -7.68 12.22
C LEU A 5 5.44 -9.21 12.41
N CYS A 6 6.13 -9.94 11.52
CA CYS A 6 6.26 -11.40 11.63
C CYS A 6 7.11 -11.86 12.83
N GLU A 7 7.91 -10.97 13.43
CA GLU A 7 8.69 -11.29 14.65
C GLU A 7 7.87 -11.15 15.94
N LEU A 8 6.71 -10.50 15.87
CA LEU A 8 5.85 -10.38 17.04
C LEU A 8 5.29 -11.75 17.41
N ASN A 9 5.53 -12.17 18.67
CA ASN A 9 5.02 -13.45 19.19
C ASN A 9 3.50 -13.36 19.45
N ARG A 10 2.71 -13.33 18.37
CA ARG A 10 1.26 -13.16 18.40
C ARG A 10 0.62 -14.00 17.30
N ASN A 11 -0.60 -14.46 17.54
CA ASN A 11 -1.38 -15.14 16.53
C ASN A 11 -1.90 -14.13 15.52
N MET A 12 -1.26 -14.07 14.35
CA MET A 12 -1.70 -13.18 13.29
C MET A 12 -1.60 -13.84 11.91
N MET A 13 -2.42 -13.35 11.02
CA MET A 13 -2.42 -13.70 9.60
C MET A 13 -2.32 -12.41 8.79
N LEU A 14 -1.39 -12.37 7.87
CA LEU A 14 -1.19 -11.29 6.93
C LEU A 14 -1.52 -11.81 5.52
N SER A 15 -2.48 -11.17 4.86
CA SER A 15 -2.83 -11.45 3.47
C SER A 15 -2.48 -10.27 2.59
N VAL A 16 -1.94 -10.54 1.42
CA VAL A 16 -1.68 -9.55 0.37
C VAL A 16 -2.42 -10.01 -0.87
N ASP A 17 -3.54 -9.36 -1.17
CA ASP A 17 -4.28 -9.59 -2.40
C ASP A 17 -3.72 -8.70 -3.50
N VAL A 18 -3.31 -9.30 -4.60
CA VAL A 18 -2.68 -8.62 -5.72
C VAL A 18 -3.52 -8.77 -6.98
N ILE A 19 -3.84 -7.65 -7.60
CA ILE A 19 -4.60 -7.57 -8.84
C ILE A 19 -3.69 -6.95 -9.90
N PRO A 20 -3.17 -7.74 -10.85
CA PRO A 20 -2.37 -7.21 -11.94
C PRO A 20 -3.24 -6.35 -12.88
N VAL A 21 -2.70 -5.23 -13.32
CA VAL A 21 -3.35 -4.34 -14.30
C VAL A 21 -2.67 -4.54 -15.66
N PRO A 22 -3.45 -4.71 -16.76
CA PRO A 22 -2.88 -4.75 -18.10
C PRO A 22 -2.02 -3.51 -18.38
N THR A 23 -0.88 -3.69 -19.04
CA THR A 23 0.11 -2.61 -19.21
C THR A 23 -0.46 -1.40 -19.95
N ASP A 24 -1.28 -1.63 -20.96
CA ASP A 24 -1.94 -0.57 -21.75
C ASP A 24 -2.96 0.23 -20.91
N GLU A 25 -3.69 -0.44 -20.02
CA GLU A 25 -4.59 0.22 -19.06
C GLU A 25 -3.80 1.00 -18.01
N ALA A 26 -2.72 0.41 -17.51
CA ALA A 26 -1.85 1.02 -16.53
C ALA A 26 -1.22 2.33 -17.05
N VAL A 27 -0.65 2.29 -18.26
CA VAL A 27 -0.05 3.46 -18.90
C VAL A 27 -1.11 4.56 -19.08
N ARG A 28 -2.26 4.21 -19.62
CA ARG A 28 -3.37 5.17 -19.82
C ARG A 28 -3.85 5.80 -18.52
N GLU A 29 -3.94 5.03 -17.44
CA GLU A 29 -4.34 5.54 -16.12
C GLU A 29 -3.33 6.55 -15.59
N VAL A 30 -2.04 6.25 -15.70
CA VAL A 30 -0.95 7.14 -15.24
C VAL A 30 -0.86 8.40 -16.12
N GLU A 31 -1.03 8.28 -17.44
CA GLU A 31 -1.09 9.43 -18.35
C GLU A 31 -2.27 10.36 -18.02
N ASN A 32 -3.46 9.80 -17.76
CA ASN A 32 -4.63 10.58 -17.34
C ASN A 32 -4.39 11.31 -16.01
N ARG A 33 -3.74 10.63 -15.05
CA ARG A 33 -3.34 11.25 -13.78
C ARG A 33 -2.36 12.40 -13.99
N LEU A 34 -1.35 12.21 -14.81
CA LEU A 34 -0.36 13.25 -15.16
C LEU A 34 -1.04 14.44 -15.82
N LEU A 35 -1.92 14.20 -16.79
CA LEU A 35 -2.70 15.26 -17.46
C LEU A 35 -3.57 16.05 -16.46
N GLY A 36 -4.18 15.38 -15.49
CA GLY A 36 -4.92 16.02 -14.41
C GLY A 36 -4.05 16.96 -13.57
N VAL A 37 -2.85 16.52 -13.20
CA VAL A 37 -1.89 17.34 -12.45
C VAL A 37 -1.43 18.55 -13.27
N GLU A 38 -1.09 18.37 -14.54
CA GLU A 38 -0.67 19.47 -15.44
C GLU A 38 -1.80 20.48 -15.66
N THR A 39 -3.03 20.01 -15.75
CA THR A 39 -4.23 20.88 -15.80
C THR A 39 -4.36 21.71 -14.52
N ASN A 40 -4.16 21.11 -13.35
CA ASN A 40 -4.20 21.82 -12.07
C ASN A 40 -3.10 22.87 -11.97
N ILE A 41 -1.88 22.57 -12.42
CA ILE A 41 -0.78 23.54 -12.48
C ILE A 41 -1.13 24.70 -13.40
N THR A 42 -1.66 24.43 -14.59
CA THR A 42 -2.07 25.45 -15.56
C THR A 42 -3.17 26.35 -14.98
N ASN A 43 -4.17 25.78 -14.33
CA ASN A 43 -5.25 26.53 -13.69
C ASN A 43 -4.72 27.40 -12.53
N TRP A 44 -3.79 26.86 -11.75
CA TRP A 44 -3.14 27.64 -10.70
C TRP A 44 -2.36 28.82 -11.26
N GLN A 45 -1.55 28.62 -12.32
CA GLN A 45 -0.81 29.69 -12.99
C GLN A 45 -1.74 30.77 -13.57
N ARG A 46 -2.86 30.37 -14.19
CA ARG A 46 -3.87 31.33 -14.70
C ARG A 46 -4.43 32.22 -13.58
N LYS A 47 -4.74 31.62 -12.42
CA LYS A 47 -5.21 32.39 -11.26
C LYS A 47 -4.15 33.37 -10.74
N GLN A 48 -2.88 32.98 -10.71
CA GLN A 48 -1.79 33.86 -10.30
C GLN A 48 -1.62 35.04 -11.28
N ASN A 49 -1.67 34.77 -12.58
CA ASN A 49 -1.57 35.78 -13.60
C ASN A 49 -2.74 36.79 -13.54
N GLN A 50 -3.97 36.32 -13.27
CA GLN A 50 -5.14 37.19 -13.05
C GLN A 50 -4.96 38.11 -11.83
N ASN A 51 -4.22 37.63 -10.82
CA ASN A 51 -3.88 38.41 -9.62
C ASN A 51 -2.61 39.28 -9.78
N ASN A 52 -2.08 39.42 -11.01
CA ASN A 52 -0.84 40.16 -11.31
C ASN A 52 0.40 39.61 -10.59
N ASN A 53 0.37 38.34 -10.19
CA ASN A 53 1.49 37.67 -9.50
C ASN A 53 2.27 36.76 -10.47
N PHE A 54 3.00 37.38 -11.40
CA PHE A 54 3.72 36.67 -12.49
C PHE A 54 4.94 35.88 -12.03
N SER A 55 5.44 36.14 -10.83
CA SER A 55 6.61 35.44 -10.24
C SER A 55 6.23 34.33 -9.26
N ALA A 56 4.96 33.96 -9.21
CA ALA A 56 4.51 32.92 -8.28
C ALA A 56 5.11 31.56 -8.63
N VAL A 57 5.77 30.94 -7.66
CA VAL A 57 6.35 29.60 -7.78
C VAL A 57 5.25 28.56 -7.64
N ILE A 58 5.27 27.53 -8.50
CA ILE A 58 4.32 26.42 -8.43
C ILE A 58 4.36 25.80 -7.01
N PRO A 59 3.22 25.52 -6.38
CA PRO A 59 3.17 24.85 -5.09
C PRO A 59 3.95 23.53 -5.12
N TYR A 60 4.71 23.30 -4.07
CA TYR A 60 5.56 22.10 -3.94
C TYR A 60 4.77 20.80 -4.14
N ASP A 61 3.55 20.72 -3.59
CA ASP A 61 2.71 19.54 -3.70
C ASP A 61 2.34 19.20 -5.16
N LEU A 62 2.04 20.21 -5.99
CA LEU A 62 1.72 20.00 -7.40
C LEU A 62 2.97 19.59 -8.20
N GLU A 63 4.10 20.19 -7.89
CA GLU A 63 5.38 19.83 -8.53
C GLU A 63 5.80 18.38 -8.15
N GLN A 64 5.63 18.03 -6.88
CA GLN A 64 5.90 16.68 -6.40
C GLN A 64 4.97 15.64 -7.05
N GLN A 65 3.67 15.90 -7.13
CA GLN A 65 2.71 15.02 -7.81
C GLN A 65 3.04 14.84 -9.30
N ARG A 66 3.47 15.93 -9.98
CA ARG A 66 3.93 15.87 -11.37
C ARG A 66 5.13 14.97 -11.53
N LYS A 67 6.14 15.13 -10.66
CA LYS A 67 7.36 14.36 -10.65
C LYS A 67 7.06 12.87 -10.42
N GLU A 68 6.32 12.54 -9.39
CA GLU A 68 5.93 11.16 -9.06
C GLU A 68 5.16 10.48 -10.19
N SER A 69 4.23 11.23 -10.85
CA SER A 69 3.47 10.67 -11.98
C SER A 69 4.36 10.40 -13.20
N LYS A 70 5.36 11.25 -13.46
CA LYS A 70 6.34 11.05 -14.53
C LYS A 70 7.27 9.88 -14.24
N GLU A 71 7.79 9.78 -13.03
CA GLU A 71 8.64 8.66 -12.60
C GLU A 71 7.88 7.33 -12.70
N PHE A 72 6.62 7.32 -12.27
CA PHE A 72 5.78 6.12 -12.37
C PHE A 72 5.51 5.72 -13.83
N LEU A 73 5.30 6.70 -14.73
CA LEU A 73 5.16 6.43 -16.16
C LEU A 73 6.45 5.87 -16.77
N ASP A 74 7.60 6.41 -16.39
CA ASP A 74 8.91 5.93 -16.81
C ASP A 74 9.17 4.49 -16.33
N ASP A 75 8.80 4.18 -15.09
CA ASP A 75 8.87 2.82 -14.52
C ASP A 75 8.07 1.82 -15.37
N LEU A 76 6.87 2.19 -15.82
CA LEU A 76 6.02 1.32 -16.62
C LEU A 76 6.49 1.16 -18.07
N THR A 77 7.07 2.23 -18.65
CA THR A 77 7.41 2.26 -20.10
C THR A 77 8.85 1.88 -20.39
N THR A 78 9.77 2.22 -19.49
CA THR A 78 11.22 2.09 -19.73
C THR A 78 11.86 1.00 -18.87
N ARG A 79 11.38 0.81 -17.61
CA ARG A 79 11.99 -0.11 -16.64
C ARG A 79 11.30 -1.46 -16.54
N ASP A 80 10.37 -1.76 -17.43
CA ASP A 80 9.60 -3.02 -17.47
C ASP A 80 8.88 -3.34 -16.13
N GLN A 81 8.56 -2.32 -15.35
CA GLN A 81 7.75 -2.47 -14.15
C GLN A 81 6.28 -2.65 -14.53
N ARG A 82 5.55 -3.40 -13.74
CA ARG A 82 4.10 -3.57 -13.92
C ARG A 82 3.34 -2.92 -12.78
N MET A 83 2.21 -2.30 -13.14
CA MET A 83 1.27 -1.77 -12.16
C MET A 83 0.38 -2.88 -11.62
N MET A 84 0.19 -2.86 -10.33
CA MET A 84 -0.70 -3.77 -9.62
C MET A 84 -1.49 -3.00 -8.58
N PHE A 85 -2.74 -3.40 -8.37
CA PHE A 85 -3.45 -3.00 -7.18
C PHE A 85 -3.25 -4.05 -6.09
N ALA A 86 -3.00 -3.60 -4.87
CA ALA A 86 -2.84 -4.49 -3.74
C ALA A 86 -3.69 -4.05 -2.55
N VAL A 87 -4.22 -5.04 -1.84
CA VAL A 87 -4.85 -4.87 -0.52
C VAL A 87 -4.04 -5.65 0.48
N LEU A 88 -3.63 -4.99 1.55
CA LEU A 88 -2.96 -5.61 2.68
C LEU A 88 -3.96 -5.76 3.82
N THR A 89 -4.31 -6.97 4.16
CA THR A 89 -5.25 -7.28 5.23
C THR A 89 -4.55 -8.07 6.33
N MET A 90 -4.69 -7.61 7.57
CA MET A 90 -4.15 -8.27 8.74
C MET A 90 -5.27 -8.70 9.67
N VAL A 91 -5.22 -9.94 10.11
CA VAL A 91 -6.10 -10.50 11.14
C VAL A 91 -5.23 -10.98 12.30
N HIS A 92 -5.59 -10.60 13.50
CA HIS A 92 -4.97 -11.13 14.71
C HIS A 92 -6.04 -11.56 15.72
N THR A 93 -5.70 -12.49 16.55
CA THR A 93 -6.59 -13.07 17.58
C THR A 93 -5.89 -13.09 18.93
N ALA A 94 -6.68 -12.99 19.99
CA ALA A 94 -6.20 -13.09 21.37
C ALA A 94 -7.24 -13.78 22.24
N ASP A 95 -6.82 -14.32 23.39
CA ASP A 95 -7.70 -15.06 24.30
C ASP A 95 -8.61 -14.13 25.10
N THR A 96 -8.18 -12.89 25.35
CA THR A 96 -8.94 -11.88 26.08
C THR A 96 -9.06 -10.59 25.28
N LYS A 97 -10.14 -9.82 25.56
CA LYS A 97 -10.34 -8.52 24.92
C LYS A 97 -9.22 -7.53 25.26
N GLU A 98 -8.77 -7.53 26.52
CA GLU A 98 -7.70 -6.65 26.97
C GLU A 98 -6.39 -6.93 26.20
N GLN A 99 -6.06 -8.20 26.04
CA GLN A 99 -4.91 -8.61 25.23
C GLN A 99 -5.09 -8.20 23.76
N LEU A 100 -6.30 -8.39 23.20
CA LEU A 100 -6.60 -8.00 21.80
C LEU A 100 -6.40 -6.50 21.59
N ASP A 101 -6.88 -5.67 22.51
CA ASP A 101 -6.76 -4.21 22.43
C ASP A 101 -5.27 -3.78 22.54
N ASN A 102 -4.52 -4.35 23.48
CA ASN A 102 -3.07 -4.10 23.62
C ASN A 102 -2.29 -4.53 22.40
N ASP A 103 -2.62 -5.68 21.81
CA ASP A 103 -1.99 -6.20 20.61
C ASP A 103 -2.30 -5.33 19.40
N THR A 104 -3.53 -4.85 19.27
CA THR A 104 -3.91 -3.89 18.22
C THR A 104 -3.08 -2.63 18.31
N GLU A 105 -2.91 -2.06 19.49
CA GLU A 105 -2.13 -0.84 19.69
C GLU A 105 -0.65 -1.04 19.36
N ALA A 106 -0.09 -2.18 19.76
CA ALA A 106 1.29 -2.54 19.43
C ALA A 106 1.49 -2.68 17.91
N LEU A 107 0.57 -3.33 17.20
CA LEU A 107 0.61 -3.46 15.73
C LEU A 107 0.51 -2.10 15.04
N LEU A 108 -0.40 -1.24 15.48
CA LEU A 108 -0.54 0.11 14.94
C LEU A 108 0.71 0.97 15.20
N THR A 109 1.33 0.81 16.36
CA THR A 109 2.57 1.52 16.71
C THR A 109 3.74 1.05 15.83
N THR A 110 3.87 -0.25 15.62
CA THR A 110 4.89 -0.82 14.73
C THR A 110 4.69 -0.33 13.28
N ALA A 111 3.45 -0.27 12.80
CA ALA A 111 3.17 0.25 11.47
C ALA A 111 3.56 1.74 11.34
N ARG A 112 3.20 2.57 12.32
CA ARG A 112 3.54 4.01 12.35
C ARG A 112 5.05 4.26 12.36
N LYS A 113 5.82 3.43 13.07
CA LYS A 113 7.29 3.48 13.07
C LYS A 113 7.87 3.36 11.65
N HIS A 114 7.21 2.61 10.78
CA HIS A 114 7.57 2.44 9.37
C HIS A 114 6.81 3.37 8.42
N LEU A 115 6.23 4.46 8.92
CA LEU A 115 5.44 5.41 8.15
C LEU A 115 4.24 4.78 7.41
N CYS A 116 3.76 3.63 7.90
CA CYS A 116 2.58 2.95 7.40
C CYS A 116 1.39 3.18 8.35
N GLN A 117 0.22 3.31 7.76
CA GLN A 117 -1.01 3.50 8.53
C GLN A 117 -1.94 2.33 8.29
N PHE A 118 -2.25 1.58 9.34
CA PHE A 118 -3.32 0.59 9.33
C PHE A 118 -4.62 1.21 9.85
N ALA A 119 -5.72 0.88 9.21
CA ALA A 119 -7.05 1.22 9.66
C ALA A 119 -7.71 -0.01 10.31
N VAL A 120 -8.18 0.15 11.53
CA VAL A 120 -8.95 -0.90 12.20
C VAL A 120 -10.33 -0.99 11.56
N LEU A 121 -10.70 -2.17 11.07
CA LEU A 121 -12.02 -2.43 10.48
C LEU A 121 -13.07 -2.47 11.58
N LYS A 122 -13.90 -1.41 11.65
CA LYS A 122 -15.05 -1.34 12.54
C LYS A 122 -16.29 -1.80 11.79
N TYR A 123 -17.03 -2.77 12.34
CA TYR A 123 -18.24 -3.37 11.76
C TYR A 123 -18.03 -4.09 10.42
N GLN A 124 -16.78 -4.27 9.97
CA GLN A 124 -16.38 -4.97 8.75
C GLN A 124 -15.41 -6.12 9.04
N GLN A 125 -15.36 -6.61 10.28
CA GLN A 125 -14.41 -7.64 10.70
C GLN A 125 -14.60 -8.94 9.92
N MET A 126 -15.87 -9.31 9.64
CA MET A 126 -16.19 -10.51 8.85
C MET A 126 -15.71 -10.36 7.40
N ASP A 127 -15.86 -9.18 6.80
CA ASP A 127 -15.38 -8.91 5.45
C ASP A 127 -13.84 -8.90 5.39
N GLY A 128 -13.19 -8.36 6.42
CA GLY A 128 -11.75 -8.44 6.61
C GLY A 128 -11.26 -9.88 6.74
N LEU A 129 -11.90 -10.70 7.56
CA LEU A 129 -11.57 -12.11 7.71
C LEU A 129 -11.73 -12.88 6.39
N ASN A 130 -12.86 -12.69 5.70
CA ASN A 130 -13.10 -13.35 4.40
C ASN A 130 -12.05 -12.93 3.34
N THR A 131 -11.60 -11.68 3.37
CA THR A 131 -10.53 -11.20 2.48
C THR A 131 -9.18 -11.82 2.83
N ALA A 132 -8.89 -12.00 4.12
CA ALA A 132 -7.62 -12.55 4.57
C ALA A 132 -7.51 -14.07 4.39
N LEU A 133 -8.63 -14.79 4.35
CA LEU A 133 -8.65 -16.24 4.15
C LEU A 133 -8.36 -16.61 2.67
N PRO A 134 -7.70 -17.76 2.40
CA PRO A 134 -7.28 -18.16 1.05
C PRO A 134 -8.45 -18.66 0.18
N PHE A 135 -9.59 -17.99 0.21
CA PHE A 135 -10.78 -18.33 -0.60
C PHE A 135 -10.85 -17.54 -1.91
N GLY A 136 -9.91 -16.62 -2.15
CA GLY A 136 -9.91 -15.77 -3.34
C GLY A 136 -11.07 -14.75 -3.37
N VAL A 137 -11.66 -14.44 -2.21
CA VAL A 137 -12.76 -13.50 -2.08
C VAL A 137 -12.25 -12.21 -1.44
N ARG A 138 -12.22 -11.13 -2.20
CA ARG A 138 -11.89 -9.79 -1.69
C ARG A 138 -13.16 -9.00 -1.42
N LYS A 139 -13.39 -8.62 -0.17
CA LYS A 139 -14.51 -7.78 0.27
C LYS A 139 -14.10 -6.42 0.79
N ILE A 140 -12.80 -6.20 0.93
CA ILE A 140 -12.23 -4.90 1.35
C ILE A 140 -11.64 -4.21 0.12
N ASP A 141 -12.06 -2.96 -0.11
CA ASP A 141 -11.66 -2.15 -1.27
C ASP A 141 -10.60 -1.07 -0.94
N ALA A 142 -9.74 -1.34 0.03
CA ALA A 142 -8.63 -0.44 0.38
C ALA A 142 -7.44 -0.62 -0.58
N LEU A 143 -7.68 -0.52 -1.88
CA LEU A 143 -6.69 -0.72 -2.94
C LEU A 143 -5.57 0.33 -2.88
N ARG A 144 -4.33 -0.15 -3.05
CA ARG A 144 -3.14 0.66 -3.22
C ARG A 144 -2.46 0.31 -4.53
N THR A 145 -2.06 1.31 -5.28
CA THR A 145 -1.29 1.14 -6.51
C THR A 145 0.17 0.88 -6.16
N LEU A 146 0.72 -0.22 -6.63
CA LEU A 146 2.11 -0.62 -6.42
C LEU A 146 2.74 -0.99 -7.76
N THR A 147 4.08 -0.84 -7.84
CA THR A 147 4.89 -1.42 -8.89
C THR A 147 5.34 -2.83 -8.50
N THR A 148 5.84 -3.60 -9.46
CA THR A 148 6.43 -4.94 -9.21
C THR A 148 7.53 -4.87 -8.15
N GLU A 149 8.40 -3.87 -8.22
CA GLU A 149 9.48 -3.64 -7.26
C GLU A 149 8.95 -3.34 -5.85
N SER A 150 7.96 -2.45 -5.75
CA SER A 150 7.33 -2.11 -4.48
C SER A 150 6.63 -3.31 -3.85
N LEU A 151 6.02 -4.18 -4.67
CA LEU A 151 5.36 -5.39 -4.20
C LEU A 151 6.37 -6.43 -3.66
N ALA A 152 7.53 -6.54 -4.30
CA ALA A 152 8.57 -7.49 -3.88
C ALA A 152 9.06 -7.26 -2.44
N VAL A 153 8.99 -6.02 -1.96
CA VAL A 153 9.36 -5.66 -0.56
C VAL A 153 8.43 -6.30 0.47
N PHE A 154 7.20 -6.67 0.10
CA PHE A 154 6.26 -7.32 1.01
C PHE A 154 6.55 -8.81 1.24
N ILE A 155 7.41 -9.42 0.43
CA ILE A 155 7.79 -10.82 0.60
C ILE A 155 8.88 -10.89 1.67
N PRO A 156 8.61 -11.46 2.85
CA PRO A 156 9.60 -11.57 3.92
C PRO A 156 10.56 -12.72 3.61
N PHE A 157 11.59 -12.46 2.79
CA PHE A 157 12.67 -13.41 2.62
C PHE A 157 13.50 -13.47 3.91
N ARG A 158 13.26 -14.49 4.72
CA ARG A 158 14.08 -14.81 5.88
C ARG A 158 14.54 -16.24 5.79
N VAL A 159 15.82 -16.43 6.07
CA VAL A 159 16.37 -17.77 6.37
C VAL A 159 15.97 -18.08 7.82
N GLN A 160 14.74 -18.53 8.00
CA GLN A 160 14.28 -19.07 9.29
C GLN A 160 14.03 -20.56 9.07
N GLU A 161 14.77 -21.38 9.79
CA GLU A 161 14.44 -22.80 9.89
C GLU A 161 13.15 -22.92 10.69
N ILE A 162 12.16 -23.61 10.12
CA ILE A 162 10.97 -24.02 10.87
C ILE A 162 11.40 -25.21 11.72
N TYR A 163 11.72 -24.94 12.98
CA TYR A 163 12.09 -25.98 13.95
C TYR A 163 10.96 -26.17 14.96
N HIS A 164 10.49 -27.38 15.08
CA HIS A 164 9.64 -27.81 16.19
C HIS A 164 10.26 -29.04 16.84
N LYS A 165 10.31 -29.08 18.19
CA LYS A 165 10.96 -30.13 18.95
C LYS A 165 10.44 -31.54 18.61
N ASP A 166 9.15 -31.63 18.26
CA ASP A 166 8.44 -32.86 17.90
C ASP A 166 8.08 -32.89 16.41
N GLY A 167 8.71 -32.03 15.60
CA GLY A 167 8.47 -31.90 14.16
C GLY A 167 9.14 -33.02 13.38
N VAL A 168 8.56 -33.36 12.22
CA VAL A 168 9.15 -34.32 11.28
C VAL A 168 10.12 -33.57 10.37
N TYR A 169 11.35 -34.07 10.28
CA TYR A 169 12.33 -33.60 9.29
C TYR A 169 12.00 -34.19 7.93
N TYR A 170 11.95 -33.34 6.91
CA TYR A 170 11.86 -33.75 5.51
C TYR A 170 13.19 -33.47 4.83
#